data_ef0b47358a50391eab748d7e87e9825f
#
_entry.id   ef0b47358a50391eab748d7e87e9825f
#
_cell.length_a   1.000
_cell.length_b   1.000
_cell.length_c   1.000
_cell.angle_alpha   90.00
_cell.angle_beta   90.00
_cell.angle_gamma   90.00
#
_symmetry.space_group_name_H-M   'P 1'
#
loop_
_entity.id
_entity.type
_entity.pdbx_description
1 polymer ?
#
loop_
_entity_poly.entity_id
_entity_poly.type
_entity_poly.pdbx_seq_one_letter_code
_entity_poly.pdbx_strand_id
1 'polypeptide(L)'
;MPKLFTVNNDYHDSRFDKWFKKNVIDIPHSLIEKIIRQNKVKVNNKRTKPSYRVQEGDIVQIFEISKFKPSKKDSKIKYKPNKKELGEYNDYIIENNENFVIINKPTGIPVQSGTKSFRNIVDILKDTVYFRDSKPYIVHRIDKETSGILIIAKNRKYAQLFTSLFRIRKIHKTYLAIVYGKVNKLLKTMKDDLIFYENKKKIIQKAITNFKILRSNESYSLLELNPITGRKHQLRKHLLNIGNPIVGDDKYFLNNFKRIKIKDLLLHAYKIKFMINNVQYNFKAKYDNVFEDFLKKNI
;
A
#
# COMPACT_ATOMS: atom_id res chain seq x y z
N MET A 1 -35.55 20.37 5.24
CA MET A 1 -34.82 20.71 4.00
C MET A 1 -33.48 19.98 3.98
N PRO A 2 -32.91 19.62 2.83
CA PRO A 2 -31.58 19.05 2.77
C PRO A 2 -30.52 20.10 3.13
N LYS A 3 -29.46 19.66 3.82
CA LYS A 3 -28.28 20.50 4.02
C LYS A 3 -27.38 20.44 2.79
N LEU A 4 -26.93 21.60 2.32
CA LEU A 4 -26.09 21.72 1.12
C LEU A 4 -24.62 21.87 1.49
N PHE A 5 -23.74 21.27 0.70
CA PHE A 5 -22.29 21.38 0.80
C PHE A 5 -21.72 21.50 -0.60
N THR A 6 -20.77 22.42 -0.80
CA THR A 6 -20.06 22.56 -2.07
C THR A 6 -18.68 21.90 -1.97
N VAL A 7 -18.32 21.16 -3.00
CA VAL A 7 -16.99 20.56 -3.10
C VAL A 7 -15.99 21.62 -3.54
N ASN A 8 -14.97 21.87 -2.73
CA ASN A 8 -13.88 22.78 -3.07
C ASN A 8 -12.79 22.08 -3.90
N ASN A 9 -11.89 22.86 -4.49
CA ASN A 9 -10.81 22.39 -5.36
C ASN A 9 -9.91 21.34 -4.68
N ASP A 10 -9.66 21.46 -3.38
CA ASP A 10 -8.88 20.49 -2.61
C ASP A 10 -9.37 19.03 -2.74
N TYR A 11 -10.65 18.85 -3.09
CA TYR A 11 -11.27 17.53 -3.19
C TYR A 11 -11.59 17.09 -4.62
N HIS A 12 -11.18 17.89 -5.62
CA HIS A 12 -11.32 17.49 -7.02
C HIS A 12 -10.76 16.09 -7.26
N ASP A 13 -11.48 15.23 -8.00
CA ASP A 13 -11.18 13.82 -8.28
C ASP A 13 -11.02 12.91 -7.03
N SER A 14 -11.46 13.35 -5.86
CA SER A 14 -11.51 12.51 -4.66
C SER A 14 -12.74 11.61 -4.68
N ARG A 15 -12.66 10.42 -4.04
CA ARG A 15 -13.85 9.58 -3.86
C ARG A 15 -14.85 10.28 -2.96
N PHE A 16 -16.13 10.18 -3.31
CA PHE A 16 -17.23 10.79 -2.57
C PHE A 16 -17.30 10.33 -1.11
N ASP A 17 -17.13 9.03 -0.83
CA ASP A 17 -17.13 8.48 0.53
C ASP A 17 -16.05 9.11 1.43
N LYS A 18 -14.86 9.38 0.87
CA LYS A 18 -13.76 10.06 1.59
C LYS A 18 -14.07 11.54 1.81
N TRP A 19 -14.60 12.19 0.77
CA TRP A 19 -15.02 13.58 0.87
C TRP A 19 -16.10 13.77 1.93
N PHE A 20 -17.15 12.93 1.89
CA PHE A 20 -18.28 12.95 2.82
C PHE A 20 -17.81 12.81 4.27
N LYS A 21 -16.99 11.79 4.55
CA LYS A 21 -16.45 11.55 5.89
C LYS A 21 -15.67 12.72 6.45
N LYS A 22 -14.98 13.47 5.61
CA LYS A 22 -14.08 14.53 6.04
C LYS A 22 -14.74 15.90 6.12
N ASN A 23 -15.69 16.20 5.25
CA ASN A 23 -16.29 17.53 5.12
C ASN A 23 -17.72 17.62 5.68
N VAL A 24 -18.39 16.49 5.88
CA VAL A 24 -19.77 16.44 6.35
C VAL A 24 -19.84 15.93 7.78
N ILE A 25 -19.49 14.66 7.99
CA ILE A 25 -19.57 14.03 9.30
C ILE A 25 -18.66 12.78 9.35
N ASP A 26 -17.91 12.63 10.45
CA ASP A 26 -17.05 11.47 10.67
C ASP A 26 -17.86 10.29 11.22
N ILE A 27 -18.35 9.45 10.33
CA ILE A 27 -19.09 8.22 10.64
C ILE A 27 -18.43 6.99 10.01
N PRO A 28 -18.73 5.77 10.48
CA PRO A 28 -18.20 4.53 9.87
C PRO A 28 -18.52 4.44 8.38
N HIS A 29 -17.57 3.91 7.59
CA HIS A 29 -17.72 3.79 6.13
C HIS A 29 -18.96 2.98 5.73
N SER A 30 -19.27 1.90 6.46
CA SER A 30 -20.48 1.10 6.25
C SER A 30 -21.78 1.90 6.40
N LEU A 31 -21.78 2.89 7.30
CA LEU A 31 -22.94 3.78 7.48
C LEU A 31 -23.02 4.79 6.33
N ILE A 32 -21.88 5.33 5.86
CA ILE A 32 -21.86 6.19 4.64
C ILE A 32 -22.46 5.45 3.45
N GLU A 33 -22.02 4.21 3.21
CA GLU A 33 -22.57 3.38 2.14
C GLU A 33 -24.08 3.11 2.30
N LYS A 34 -24.55 2.87 3.52
CA LYS A 34 -25.97 2.68 3.82
C LYS A 34 -26.78 3.93 3.49
N ILE A 35 -26.31 5.10 3.90
CA ILE A 35 -26.95 6.42 3.66
C ILE A 35 -27.04 6.70 2.16
N ILE A 36 -25.99 6.42 1.40
CA ILE A 36 -25.98 6.58 -0.06
C ILE A 36 -26.98 5.64 -0.73
N ARG A 37 -27.00 4.36 -0.34
CA ARG A 37 -27.96 3.37 -0.86
C ARG A 37 -29.42 3.75 -0.56
N GLN A 38 -29.68 4.37 0.57
CA GLN A 38 -31.00 4.86 0.97
C GLN A 38 -31.40 6.19 0.28
N ASN A 39 -30.62 6.68 -0.66
CA ASN A 39 -30.88 7.96 -1.36
C ASN A 39 -30.93 9.20 -0.45
N LYS A 40 -30.36 9.12 0.75
CA LYS A 40 -30.27 10.25 1.68
C LYS A 40 -29.17 11.23 1.33
N VAL A 41 -28.45 11.00 0.21
CA VAL A 41 -27.43 11.88 -0.33
C VAL A 41 -27.57 11.93 -1.84
N LYS A 42 -27.50 13.15 -2.40
CA LYS A 42 -27.46 13.40 -3.84
C LYS A 42 -26.28 14.32 -4.17
N VAL A 43 -25.73 14.19 -5.36
CA VAL A 43 -24.74 15.12 -5.92
C VAL A 43 -25.34 15.72 -7.19
N ASN A 44 -25.41 17.04 -7.27
CA ASN A 44 -26.04 17.77 -8.38
C ASN A 44 -27.45 17.25 -8.69
N ASN A 45 -28.28 17.08 -7.66
CA ASN A 45 -29.64 16.52 -7.71
C ASN A 45 -29.75 15.06 -8.15
N LYS A 46 -28.63 14.36 -8.45
CA LYS A 46 -28.62 12.97 -8.93
C LYS A 46 -28.19 12.00 -7.85
N ARG A 47 -28.61 10.74 -7.98
CA ARG A 47 -28.11 9.64 -7.15
C ARG A 47 -26.61 9.49 -7.33
N THR A 48 -25.90 9.20 -6.24
CA THR A 48 -24.45 9.01 -6.27
C THR A 48 -24.04 7.62 -5.79
N LYS A 49 -22.77 7.27 -6.01
CA LYS A 49 -22.13 6.04 -5.51
C LYS A 49 -20.98 6.41 -4.56
N PRO A 50 -20.61 5.55 -3.59
CA PRO A 50 -19.45 5.81 -2.73
C PRO A 50 -18.15 6.07 -3.49
N SER A 51 -18.00 5.44 -4.65
CA SER A 51 -16.82 5.56 -5.52
C SER A 51 -16.88 6.73 -6.50
N TYR A 52 -17.97 7.52 -6.52
CA TYR A 52 -18.06 8.70 -7.38
C TYR A 52 -16.88 9.64 -7.14
N ARG A 53 -16.33 10.19 -8.22
CA ARG A 53 -15.23 11.14 -8.19
C ARG A 53 -15.79 12.55 -8.17
N VAL A 54 -15.77 13.19 -7.01
CA VAL A 54 -16.30 14.54 -6.85
C VAL A 54 -15.48 15.54 -7.66
N GLN A 55 -16.18 16.50 -8.27
CA GLN A 55 -15.58 17.59 -9.01
C GLN A 55 -15.68 18.87 -8.17
N GLU A 56 -14.77 19.80 -8.42
CA GLU A 56 -14.89 21.16 -7.86
C GLU A 56 -16.24 21.76 -8.27
N GLY A 57 -16.91 22.41 -7.33
CA GLY A 57 -18.24 22.99 -7.55
C GLY A 57 -19.41 22.01 -7.45
N ASP A 58 -19.18 20.68 -7.30
CA ASP A 58 -20.28 19.73 -7.05
C ASP A 58 -21.09 20.16 -5.82
N ILE A 59 -22.42 20.20 -5.96
CA ILE A 59 -23.36 20.49 -4.87
C ILE A 59 -23.86 19.18 -4.28
N VAL A 60 -23.50 18.92 -3.03
CA VAL A 60 -23.91 17.74 -2.28
C VAL A 60 -25.08 18.07 -1.38
N GLN A 61 -26.20 17.39 -1.56
CA GLN A 61 -27.42 17.52 -0.77
C GLN A 61 -27.53 16.33 0.19
N ILE A 62 -27.72 16.62 1.48
CA ILE A 62 -27.83 15.61 2.51
C ILE A 62 -29.13 15.75 3.27
N PHE A 63 -29.94 14.71 3.22
CA PHE A 63 -31.22 14.63 3.90
C PHE A 63 -31.05 14.05 5.29
N GLU A 64 -31.78 14.57 6.28
CA GLU A 64 -31.84 14.05 7.67
C GLU A 64 -30.47 13.95 8.36
N ILE A 65 -29.55 14.89 8.11
CA ILE A 65 -28.19 14.85 8.66
C ILE A 65 -28.17 14.76 10.20
N SER A 66 -29.16 15.33 10.88
CA SER A 66 -29.30 15.31 12.35
C SER A 66 -29.50 13.90 12.93
N LYS A 67 -29.96 12.94 12.12
CA LYS A 67 -30.11 11.54 12.52
C LYS A 67 -28.79 10.77 12.56
N PHE A 68 -27.72 11.32 12.00
CA PHE A 68 -26.40 10.68 11.97
C PHE A 68 -25.58 11.16 13.16
N LYS A 69 -25.28 10.24 14.08
CA LYS A 69 -24.37 10.54 15.20
C LYS A 69 -22.92 10.37 14.75
N PRO A 70 -22.00 11.32 15.03
CA PRO A 70 -20.58 11.12 14.81
C PRO A 70 -20.10 9.85 15.49
N SER A 71 -19.17 9.15 14.89
CA SER A 71 -18.50 8.05 15.58
C SER A 71 -17.85 8.64 16.85
N LYS A 72 -18.15 8.07 18.03
CA LYS A 72 -17.32 8.34 19.21
C LYS A 72 -15.89 8.05 18.78
N LYS A 73 -15.04 9.05 18.78
CA LYS A 73 -13.62 8.83 18.65
C LYS A 73 -13.20 8.13 19.93
N ASP A 74 -13.19 6.79 19.91
CA ASP A 74 -12.31 6.09 20.83
C ASP A 74 -10.97 6.74 20.64
N SER A 75 -10.40 7.27 21.70
CA SER A 75 -9.06 7.87 21.68
C SER A 75 -8.09 6.74 21.34
N LYS A 76 -7.92 6.48 20.04
CA LYS A 76 -6.93 5.51 19.59
C LYS A 76 -5.61 6.01 20.16
N ILE A 77 -5.01 5.19 21.03
CA ILE A 77 -3.66 5.43 21.52
C ILE A 77 -2.80 5.68 20.28
N LYS A 78 -2.42 6.94 20.07
CA LYS A 78 -1.53 7.31 18.97
C LYS A 78 -0.12 6.89 19.40
N TYR A 79 0.51 6.08 18.58
CA TYR A 79 1.92 5.78 18.74
C TYR A 79 2.72 7.09 18.67
N LYS A 80 3.60 7.32 19.65
CA LYS A 80 4.58 8.41 19.63
C LYS A 80 5.97 7.79 19.57
N PRO A 81 6.72 7.99 18.49
CA PRO A 81 8.10 7.50 18.41
C PRO A 81 9.01 8.24 19.40
N ASN A 82 10.01 7.57 19.94
CA ASN A 82 11.04 8.21 20.75
C ASN A 82 12.13 8.82 19.86
N LYS A 83 13.01 9.65 20.46
CA LYS A 83 14.09 10.35 19.72
C LYS A 83 15.05 9.39 19.01
N LYS A 84 15.37 8.25 19.62
CA LYS A 84 16.25 7.24 19.03
C LYS A 84 15.62 6.66 17.77
N GLU A 85 14.37 6.26 17.83
CA GLU A 85 13.62 5.74 16.68
C GLU A 85 13.55 6.78 15.55
N LEU A 86 13.27 8.05 15.85
CA LEU A 86 13.25 9.12 14.85
C LEU A 86 14.61 9.27 14.16
N GLY A 87 15.72 9.13 14.91
CA GLY A 87 17.08 9.14 14.35
C GLY A 87 17.33 7.97 13.41
N GLU A 88 16.96 6.76 13.80
CA GLU A 88 17.12 5.54 12.97
C GLU A 88 16.37 5.64 11.63
N TYR A 89 15.24 6.36 11.58
CA TYR A 89 14.48 6.53 10.33
C TYR A 89 15.13 7.48 9.33
N ASN A 90 16.11 8.30 9.75
CA ASN A 90 16.90 9.11 8.81
C ASN A 90 17.72 8.22 7.86
N ASP A 91 18.24 7.10 8.34
CA ASP A 91 19.06 6.17 7.55
C ASP A 91 18.24 5.42 6.50
N TYR A 92 16.94 5.39 6.65
CA TYR A 92 16.04 4.76 5.68
C TYR A 92 15.58 5.70 4.56
N ILE A 93 15.92 6.99 4.61
CA ILE A 93 15.55 7.95 3.56
C ILE A 93 16.43 7.74 2.32
N ILE A 94 15.80 7.45 1.19
CA ILE A 94 16.48 7.34 -0.12
C ILE A 94 16.44 8.68 -0.86
N GLU A 95 15.31 9.38 -0.78
CA GLU A 95 15.06 10.65 -1.47
C GLU A 95 14.13 11.51 -0.62
N ASN A 96 14.39 12.81 -0.62
CA ASN A 96 13.54 13.79 0.04
C ASN A 96 13.49 15.09 -0.74
N ASN A 97 12.31 15.48 -1.19
CA ASN A 97 12.07 16.77 -1.84
C ASN A 97 10.79 17.42 -1.31
N GLU A 98 10.38 18.57 -1.87
CA GLU A 98 9.18 19.31 -1.44
C GLU A 98 7.89 18.52 -1.57
N ASN A 99 7.84 17.53 -2.46
CA ASN A 99 6.60 16.89 -2.89
C ASN A 99 6.43 15.47 -2.34
N PHE A 100 7.54 14.74 -2.12
CA PHE A 100 7.51 13.37 -1.64
C PHE A 100 8.80 12.95 -0.94
N VAL A 101 8.69 11.87 -0.20
CA VAL A 101 9.82 11.13 0.39
C VAL A 101 9.79 9.70 -0.15
N ILE A 102 10.95 9.18 -0.51
CA ILE A 102 11.16 7.76 -0.79
C ILE A 102 11.93 7.16 0.38
N ILE A 103 11.41 6.09 0.95
CA ILE A 103 12.08 5.40 2.04
C ILE A 103 12.39 3.94 1.68
N ASN A 104 13.45 3.41 2.27
CA ASN A 104 13.73 1.99 2.36
C ASN A 104 13.05 1.44 3.62
N LYS A 105 11.78 1.03 3.52
CA LYS A 105 11.01 0.56 4.67
C LYS A 105 11.67 -0.69 5.27
N PRO A 106 11.99 -0.73 6.56
CA PRO A 106 12.46 -1.95 7.21
C PRO A 106 11.34 -3.01 7.26
N THR A 107 11.72 -4.28 7.40
CA THR A 107 10.80 -5.39 7.66
C THR A 107 10.08 -5.22 9.00
N GLY A 108 8.98 -5.94 9.22
CA GLY A 108 8.28 -6.01 10.51
C GLY A 108 7.41 -4.81 10.88
N ILE A 109 7.39 -3.73 10.08
CA ILE A 109 6.58 -2.53 10.34
C ILE A 109 5.51 -2.35 9.26
N PRO A 110 4.21 -2.19 9.62
CA PRO A 110 3.16 -1.89 8.66
C PRO A 110 3.24 -0.42 8.18
N VAL A 111 2.78 -0.16 6.96
CA VAL A 111 2.75 1.20 6.40
C VAL A 111 1.79 2.11 7.18
N GLN A 112 0.63 1.60 7.55
CA GLN A 112 -0.40 2.31 8.31
C GLN A 112 -0.95 1.46 9.44
N SER A 113 -1.53 2.09 10.45
CA SER A 113 -2.20 1.39 11.55
C SER A 113 -3.32 0.48 11.05
N GLY A 114 -3.41 -0.69 11.65
CA GLY A 114 -4.51 -1.66 11.51
C GLY A 114 -5.20 -1.89 12.85
N THR A 115 -6.16 -2.81 12.87
CA THR A 115 -6.91 -3.17 14.11
C THR A 115 -6.02 -3.68 15.24
N LYS A 116 -4.84 -4.21 14.94
CA LYS A 116 -3.93 -4.84 15.91
C LYS A 116 -2.53 -4.23 15.97
N SER A 117 -2.28 -3.12 15.27
CA SER A 117 -0.95 -2.50 15.23
C SER A 117 -1.06 -0.98 15.34
N PHE A 118 -0.53 -0.43 16.42
CA PHE A 118 -0.51 1.02 16.65
C PHE A 118 0.75 1.65 16.04
N ARG A 119 1.91 0.98 16.12
CA ARG A 119 3.18 1.43 15.53
C ARG A 119 3.18 1.18 14.02
N ASN A 120 3.39 2.24 13.22
CA ASN A 120 3.43 2.18 11.77
C ASN A 120 4.30 3.29 11.18
N ILE A 121 4.69 3.12 9.92
CA ILE A 121 5.59 4.06 9.21
C ILE A 121 5.03 5.49 9.17
N VAL A 122 3.74 5.65 8.90
CA VAL A 122 3.13 6.99 8.75
C VAL A 122 3.15 7.77 10.05
N ASP A 123 2.84 7.11 11.18
CA ASP A 123 2.86 7.79 12.48
C ASP A 123 4.30 8.14 12.90
N ILE A 124 5.31 7.34 12.53
CA ILE A 124 6.71 7.65 12.78
C ILE A 124 7.17 8.81 11.91
N LEU A 125 6.95 8.74 10.59
CA LEU A 125 7.40 9.78 9.66
C LEU A 125 6.77 11.13 9.92
N LYS A 126 5.53 11.17 10.43
CA LYS A 126 4.84 12.41 10.77
C LYS A 126 5.61 13.27 11.76
N ASP A 127 6.34 12.64 12.68
CA ASP A 127 7.08 13.32 13.75
C ASP A 127 8.57 13.53 13.38
N THR A 128 8.98 13.20 12.14
CA THR A 128 10.32 13.48 11.61
C THR A 128 10.42 14.90 11.03
N VAL A 129 11.65 15.35 10.83
CA VAL A 129 11.96 16.65 10.19
C VAL A 129 11.42 16.74 8.77
N TYR A 130 11.26 15.61 8.07
CA TYR A 130 10.78 15.55 6.68
C TYR A 130 9.31 15.93 6.52
N PHE A 131 8.52 15.89 7.62
CA PHE A 131 7.09 16.21 7.63
C PHE A 131 6.72 17.32 8.62
N ARG A 132 7.69 18.14 9.06
CA ARG A 132 7.45 19.26 10.02
C ARG A 132 6.30 20.16 9.57
N ASP A 133 6.30 20.56 8.29
CA ASP A 133 5.33 21.49 7.71
C ASP A 133 4.29 20.82 6.82
N SER A 134 4.23 19.48 6.85
CA SER A 134 3.35 18.71 5.98
C SER A 134 2.79 17.47 6.67
N LYS A 135 1.89 16.77 6.00
CA LYS A 135 1.34 15.49 6.47
C LYS A 135 1.77 14.37 5.52
N PRO A 136 2.16 13.20 6.05
CA PRO A 136 2.44 12.04 5.21
C PRO A 136 1.16 11.51 4.57
N TYR A 137 1.14 11.42 3.23
CA TYR A 137 0.05 10.83 2.46
C TYR A 137 0.48 9.49 1.89
N ILE A 138 -0.25 8.43 2.26
CA ILE A 138 -0.02 7.09 1.72
C ILE A 138 -0.57 7.03 0.30
N VAL A 139 0.29 6.69 -0.65
CA VAL A 139 -0.07 6.55 -2.07
C VAL A 139 -0.08 5.09 -2.55
N HIS A 140 0.69 4.23 -1.88
CA HIS A 140 0.67 2.78 -2.03
C HIS A 140 1.09 2.09 -0.73
N ARG A 141 1.06 0.78 -0.72
CA ARG A 141 1.51 -0.02 0.43
C ARG A 141 2.28 -1.25 -0.02
N ILE A 142 3.22 -1.66 0.83
CA ILE A 142 3.84 -2.98 0.83
C ILE A 142 3.48 -3.68 2.12
N ASP A 143 3.60 -5.00 2.18
CA ASP A 143 3.21 -5.78 3.36
C ASP A 143 4.11 -5.45 4.57
N LYS A 144 3.63 -5.78 5.77
CA LYS A 144 4.37 -5.54 7.01
C LYS A 144 5.75 -6.21 6.97
N GLU A 145 5.78 -7.44 6.51
CA GLU A 145 6.98 -8.28 6.44
C GLU A 145 7.88 -7.95 5.24
N THR A 146 7.36 -7.24 4.22
CA THR A 146 8.14 -6.84 3.04
C THR A 146 8.95 -5.59 3.35
N SER A 147 10.24 -5.61 3.08
CA SER A 147 11.15 -4.45 3.14
C SER A 147 11.23 -3.71 1.80
N GLY A 148 11.88 -2.54 1.80
CA GLY A 148 12.24 -1.82 0.58
C GLY A 148 11.39 -0.59 0.27
N ILE A 149 11.37 -0.18 -0.98
CA ILE A 149 10.88 1.12 -1.43
C ILE A 149 9.42 1.37 -1.10
N LEU A 150 9.18 2.48 -0.42
CA LEU A 150 7.86 3.03 -0.16
C LEU A 150 7.86 4.54 -0.48
N ILE A 151 6.86 4.99 -1.28
CA ILE A 151 6.63 6.40 -1.61
C ILE A 151 5.62 6.99 -0.62
N ILE A 152 5.96 8.12 -0.03
CA ILE A 152 5.05 8.92 0.82
C ILE A 152 4.99 10.33 0.24
N ALA A 153 3.82 10.79 -0.15
CA ALA A 153 3.65 12.15 -0.62
C ALA A 153 3.55 13.13 0.56
N LYS A 154 4.10 14.35 0.39
CA LYS A 154 4.09 15.41 1.39
C LYS A 154 2.89 16.34 1.25
N ASN A 155 2.31 16.40 0.07
CA ASN A 155 1.16 17.25 -0.21
C ASN A 155 0.07 16.47 -0.97
N ARG A 156 -1.11 17.07 -1.02
CA ARG A 156 -2.28 16.43 -1.58
C ARG A 156 -2.20 16.30 -3.10
N LYS A 157 -1.65 17.28 -3.78
CA LYS A 157 -1.44 17.28 -5.23
C LYS A 157 -0.65 16.04 -5.67
N TYR A 158 0.48 15.80 -5.04
CA TYR A 158 1.31 14.62 -5.33
C TYR A 158 0.70 13.30 -4.82
N ALA A 159 -0.07 13.34 -3.73
CA ALA A 159 -0.82 12.15 -3.30
C ALA A 159 -1.85 11.70 -4.35
N GLN A 160 -2.57 12.63 -4.97
CA GLN A 160 -3.51 12.35 -6.06
C GLN A 160 -2.77 11.88 -7.31
N LEU A 161 -1.70 12.56 -7.69
CA LEU A 161 -0.86 12.21 -8.85
C LEU A 161 -0.32 10.79 -8.73
N PHE A 162 0.35 10.45 -7.64
CA PHE A 162 0.86 9.09 -7.42
C PHE A 162 -0.25 8.04 -7.39
N THR A 163 -1.37 8.32 -6.72
CA THR A 163 -2.52 7.40 -6.70
C THR A 163 -3.04 7.15 -8.11
N SER A 164 -3.08 8.17 -8.96
CA SER A 164 -3.46 8.04 -10.38
C SER A 164 -2.45 7.22 -11.16
N LEU A 165 -1.15 7.49 -11.01
CA LEU A 165 -0.08 6.74 -11.67
C LEU A 165 -0.09 5.25 -11.28
N PHE A 166 -0.34 4.91 -10.00
CA PHE A 166 -0.52 3.53 -9.57
C PHE A 166 -1.76 2.88 -10.20
N ARG A 167 -2.88 3.61 -10.27
CA ARG A 167 -4.14 3.12 -10.85
C ARG A 167 -3.99 2.79 -12.33
N ILE A 168 -3.32 3.66 -13.11
CA ILE A 168 -3.08 3.46 -14.55
C ILE A 168 -1.79 2.66 -14.84
N ARG A 169 -1.13 2.11 -13.81
CA ARG A 169 0.05 1.25 -13.91
C ARG A 169 1.26 1.90 -14.57
N LYS A 170 1.43 3.20 -14.40
CA LYS A 170 2.60 3.97 -14.88
C LYS A 170 3.76 4.01 -13.86
N ILE A 171 3.62 3.30 -12.75
CA ILE A 171 4.71 3.08 -11.78
C ILE A 171 5.19 1.64 -11.92
N HIS A 172 6.43 1.49 -12.35
CA HIS A 172 7.10 0.20 -12.52
C HIS A 172 7.82 -0.18 -11.23
N LYS A 173 7.50 -1.35 -10.71
CA LYS A 173 8.04 -1.89 -9.45
C LYS A 173 8.85 -3.13 -9.75
N THR A 174 10.03 -3.23 -9.16
CA THR A 174 10.85 -4.44 -9.19
C THR A 174 11.09 -4.89 -7.75
N TYR A 175 10.84 -6.17 -7.50
CA TYR A 175 11.13 -6.81 -6.22
C TYR A 175 12.22 -7.86 -6.40
N LEU A 176 12.98 -8.11 -5.34
CA LEU A 176 13.83 -9.28 -5.22
C LEU A 176 13.20 -10.24 -4.23
N ALA A 177 13.25 -11.53 -4.53
CA ALA A 177 12.80 -12.58 -3.62
C ALA A 177 13.78 -13.76 -3.65
N ILE A 178 14.06 -14.34 -2.49
CA ILE A 178 14.72 -15.63 -2.38
C ILE A 178 13.65 -16.67 -2.07
N VAL A 179 13.56 -17.69 -2.90
CA VAL A 179 12.56 -18.76 -2.83
C VAL A 179 13.21 -20.12 -2.62
N TYR A 180 12.45 -21.04 -2.04
CA TYR A 180 12.85 -22.43 -1.94
C TYR A 180 12.85 -23.11 -3.30
N GLY A 181 13.83 -23.97 -3.53
CA GLY A 181 13.94 -24.84 -4.69
C GLY A 181 14.34 -24.14 -5.98
N LYS A 182 14.54 -24.95 -6.99
CA LYS A 182 14.87 -24.52 -8.36
C LYS A 182 13.59 -24.15 -9.11
N VAL A 183 13.52 -22.91 -9.60
CA VAL A 183 12.38 -22.44 -10.38
C VAL A 183 12.48 -22.89 -11.83
N ASN A 184 11.34 -23.29 -12.41
CA ASN A 184 11.29 -23.70 -13.82
C ASN A 184 11.70 -22.54 -14.74
N LYS A 185 12.79 -22.72 -15.52
CA LYS A 185 13.36 -21.72 -16.41
C LYS A 185 12.47 -21.33 -17.59
N LEU A 186 11.51 -22.19 -17.96
CA LEU A 186 10.54 -21.91 -19.05
C LEU A 186 9.46 -20.93 -18.62
N LEU A 187 9.17 -20.85 -17.32
CA LEU A 187 8.17 -19.95 -16.78
C LEU A 187 8.71 -18.51 -16.73
N LYS A 188 8.00 -17.55 -17.33
CA LYS A 188 8.38 -16.11 -17.35
C LYS A 188 7.35 -15.21 -16.70
N THR A 189 6.11 -15.71 -16.57
CA THR A 189 4.97 -14.93 -16.06
C THR A 189 4.10 -15.82 -15.21
N MET A 190 3.70 -15.30 -14.05
CA MET A 190 2.68 -15.91 -13.18
C MET A 190 1.36 -15.16 -13.38
N LYS A 191 0.28 -15.91 -13.65
CA LYS A 191 -1.08 -15.38 -13.86
C LYS A 191 -2.05 -16.21 -13.03
N ASP A 192 -2.69 -15.58 -12.05
CA ASP A 192 -3.62 -16.25 -11.14
C ASP A 192 -4.88 -15.42 -10.92
N ASP A 193 -5.97 -16.10 -10.64
CA ASP A 193 -7.18 -15.50 -10.10
C ASP A 193 -7.16 -15.62 -8.56
N LEU A 194 -6.68 -14.54 -7.92
CA LEU A 194 -6.55 -14.52 -6.47
C LEU A 194 -7.90 -14.28 -5.78
N ILE A 195 -8.25 -15.16 -4.85
CA ILE A 195 -9.48 -15.09 -4.09
C ILE A 195 -9.25 -14.29 -2.81
N PHE A 196 -10.16 -13.34 -2.55
CA PHE A 196 -10.24 -12.57 -1.32
C PHE A 196 -11.67 -12.63 -0.77
N TYR A 197 -11.82 -12.40 0.53
CA TYR A 197 -13.12 -12.25 1.16
C TYR A 197 -13.25 -10.83 1.72
N GLU A 198 -14.29 -10.12 1.29
CA GLU A 198 -14.65 -8.80 1.80
C GLU A 198 -16.13 -8.83 2.19
N ASN A 199 -16.43 -8.49 3.46
CA ASN A 199 -17.79 -8.56 4.00
C ASN A 199 -18.49 -9.90 3.74
N LYS A 200 -17.77 -11.03 3.91
CA LYS A 200 -18.21 -12.41 3.64
C LYS A 200 -18.47 -12.73 2.15
N LYS A 201 -18.26 -11.79 1.23
CA LYS A 201 -18.36 -12.02 -0.21
C LYS A 201 -17.01 -12.44 -0.79
N LYS A 202 -17.03 -13.49 -1.61
CA LYS A 202 -15.88 -13.94 -2.38
C LYS A 202 -15.63 -12.96 -3.53
N ILE A 203 -14.43 -12.40 -3.58
CA ILE A 203 -13.97 -11.51 -4.66
C ILE A 203 -12.81 -12.18 -5.36
N ILE A 204 -12.92 -12.34 -6.67
CA ILE A 204 -11.87 -12.89 -7.53
C ILE A 204 -11.17 -11.73 -8.23
N GLN A 205 -9.84 -11.67 -8.16
CA GLN A 205 -9.07 -10.60 -8.78
C GLN A 205 -7.91 -11.18 -9.58
N LYS A 206 -7.88 -10.87 -10.88
CA LYS A 206 -6.75 -11.22 -11.75
C LYS A 206 -5.46 -10.60 -11.24
N ALA A 207 -4.43 -11.42 -11.14
CA ALA A 207 -3.09 -11.04 -10.72
C ALA A 207 -2.07 -11.47 -11.77
N ILE A 208 -1.12 -10.60 -12.11
CA ILE A 208 -0.09 -10.86 -13.12
C ILE A 208 1.24 -10.36 -12.58
N THR A 209 2.26 -11.23 -12.63
CA THR A 209 3.65 -10.90 -12.28
C THR A 209 4.59 -11.49 -13.30
N ASN A 210 5.39 -10.65 -13.96
CA ASN A 210 6.54 -11.11 -14.75
C ASN A 210 7.73 -11.33 -13.82
N PHE A 211 8.62 -12.28 -14.16
CA PHE A 211 9.81 -12.49 -13.36
C PHE A 211 10.99 -13.01 -14.18
N LYS A 212 12.18 -12.89 -13.59
CA LYS A 212 13.44 -13.46 -14.09
C LYS A 212 14.14 -14.19 -12.97
N ILE A 213 14.78 -15.32 -13.29
CA ILE A 213 15.69 -16.01 -12.38
C ILE A 213 17.04 -15.32 -12.53
N LEU A 214 17.57 -14.76 -11.44
CA LEU A 214 18.91 -14.13 -11.42
C LEU A 214 20.00 -15.12 -11.08
N ARG A 215 19.77 -15.94 -10.06
CA ARG A 215 20.64 -17.03 -9.63
C ARG A 215 19.78 -18.20 -9.17
N SER A 216 20.29 -19.43 -9.26
CA SER A 216 19.57 -20.61 -8.82
C SER A 216 20.52 -21.77 -8.59
N ASN A 217 20.28 -22.54 -7.53
CA ASN A 217 20.83 -23.86 -7.30
C ASN A 217 19.69 -24.84 -6.95
N GLU A 218 19.98 -26.05 -6.52
CA GLU A 218 18.94 -27.06 -6.22
C GLU A 218 18.07 -26.67 -5.00
N SER A 219 18.61 -25.91 -4.04
CA SER A 219 17.92 -25.57 -2.79
C SER A 219 17.18 -24.23 -2.85
N TYR A 220 17.69 -23.25 -3.61
CA TYR A 220 17.18 -21.87 -3.61
C TYR A 220 17.28 -21.19 -4.97
N SER A 221 16.42 -20.20 -5.20
CA SER A 221 16.49 -19.32 -6.36
C SER A 221 16.34 -17.87 -5.94
N LEU A 222 17.16 -16.97 -6.50
CA LEU A 222 16.99 -15.52 -6.43
C LEU A 222 16.22 -15.06 -7.67
N LEU A 223 15.10 -14.40 -7.44
CA LEU A 223 14.20 -13.91 -8.49
C LEU A 223 14.09 -12.39 -8.50
N GLU A 224 14.07 -11.81 -9.70
CA GLU A 224 13.57 -10.47 -9.95
C GLU A 224 12.10 -10.55 -10.36
N LEU A 225 11.21 -9.86 -9.63
CA LEU A 225 9.77 -9.90 -9.79
C LEU A 225 9.24 -8.54 -10.21
N ASN A 226 8.46 -8.48 -11.29
CA ASN A 226 7.88 -7.26 -11.84
C ASN A 226 6.35 -7.37 -11.86
N PRO A 227 5.65 -7.04 -10.75
CA PRO A 227 4.20 -7.16 -10.67
C PRO A 227 3.49 -6.09 -11.51
N ILE A 228 2.69 -6.54 -12.48
CA ILE A 228 1.81 -5.69 -13.30
C ILE A 228 0.60 -5.23 -12.49
N THR A 229 0.05 -6.10 -11.66
CA THR A 229 -1.03 -5.83 -10.71
C THR A 229 -0.48 -5.70 -9.30
N GLY A 230 -1.29 -5.21 -8.34
CA GLY A 230 -0.89 -5.04 -6.94
C GLY A 230 -1.95 -5.57 -5.97
N ARG A 231 -2.20 -6.89 -5.99
CA ARG A 231 -3.18 -7.52 -5.09
C ARG A 231 -2.54 -7.84 -3.74
N LYS A 232 -3.36 -7.97 -2.71
CA LYS A 232 -2.87 -8.30 -1.37
C LYS A 232 -2.07 -9.60 -1.37
N HIS A 233 -0.83 -9.55 -0.88
CA HIS A 233 0.11 -10.68 -0.82
C HIS A 233 0.35 -11.36 -2.20
N GLN A 234 0.23 -10.61 -3.30
CA GLN A 234 0.27 -11.17 -4.65
C GLN A 234 1.52 -12.02 -4.91
N LEU A 235 2.71 -11.45 -4.69
CA LEU A 235 3.99 -12.13 -4.96
C LEU A 235 4.13 -13.40 -4.12
N ARG A 236 3.76 -13.33 -2.85
CA ARG A 236 3.80 -14.46 -1.92
C ARG A 236 2.90 -15.62 -2.38
N LYS A 237 1.67 -15.30 -2.81
CA LYS A 237 0.71 -16.28 -3.33
C LYS A 237 1.14 -16.87 -4.67
N HIS A 238 1.62 -16.04 -5.60
CA HIS A 238 2.12 -16.49 -6.89
C HIS A 238 3.27 -17.48 -6.75
N LEU A 239 4.25 -17.17 -5.89
CA LEU A 239 5.41 -18.00 -5.67
C LEU A 239 5.04 -19.31 -4.95
N LEU A 240 4.08 -19.28 -4.01
CA LEU A 240 3.50 -20.49 -3.43
C LEU A 240 2.84 -21.36 -4.51
N ASN A 241 2.03 -20.77 -5.39
CA ASN A 241 1.24 -21.48 -6.40
C ASN A 241 2.13 -22.19 -7.46
N ILE A 242 3.31 -21.64 -7.75
CA ILE A 242 4.28 -22.30 -8.64
C ILE A 242 5.18 -23.32 -7.91
N GLY A 243 4.93 -23.58 -6.62
CA GLY A 243 5.70 -24.55 -5.84
C GLY A 243 7.00 -24.03 -5.22
N ASN A 244 7.28 -22.74 -5.32
CA ASN A 244 8.52 -22.11 -4.83
C ASN A 244 8.22 -20.99 -3.81
N PRO A 245 7.79 -21.31 -2.57
CA PRO A 245 7.46 -20.31 -1.55
C PRO A 245 8.69 -19.47 -1.18
N ILE A 246 8.43 -18.22 -0.71
CA ILE A 246 9.51 -17.31 -0.30
C ILE A 246 10.13 -17.79 1.01
N VAL A 247 11.44 -17.71 1.12
CA VAL A 247 12.17 -18.01 2.36
C VAL A 247 11.77 -16.99 3.45
N GLY A 248 11.45 -17.49 4.65
CA GLY A 248 10.99 -16.68 5.78
C GLY A 248 9.48 -16.32 5.73
N ASP A 249 8.71 -16.91 4.80
CA ASP A 249 7.25 -16.71 4.79
C ASP A 249 6.55 -17.65 5.77
N ASP A 250 6.02 -17.07 6.88
CA ASP A 250 5.29 -17.84 7.88
C ASP A 250 3.89 -18.25 7.45
N LYS A 251 3.32 -17.52 6.51
CA LYS A 251 1.92 -17.68 6.10
C LYS A 251 1.74 -18.53 4.85
N TYR A 252 2.65 -18.40 3.89
CA TYR A 252 2.57 -19.05 2.58
C TYR A 252 3.77 -19.97 2.41
N PHE A 253 3.60 -21.21 2.88
CA PHE A 253 4.66 -22.23 2.93
C PHE A 253 4.14 -23.59 2.47
N LEU A 254 5.03 -24.43 1.95
CA LEU A 254 4.75 -25.81 1.55
C LEU A 254 5.51 -26.78 2.44
N ASN A 255 4.84 -27.83 2.92
CA ASN A 255 5.41 -28.81 3.87
C ASN A 255 6.46 -29.75 3.26
N ASN A 256 6.62 -29.73 1.93
CA ASN A 256 7.67 -30.50 1.24
C ASN A 256 9.07 -29.86 1.35
N PHE A 257 9.18 -28.65 1.89
CA PHE A 257 10.46 -28.02 2.18
C PHE A 257 10.76 -28.04 3.68
N LYS A 258 12.04 -28.17 4.03
CA LYS A 258 12.49 -27.97 5.40
C LYS A 258 12.48 -26.49 5.73
N ARG A 259 11.64 -26.08 6.66
CA ARG A 259 11.55 -24.67 7.09
C ARG A 259 12.84 -24.24 7.78
N ILE A 260 13.44 -23.17 7.31
CA ILE A 260 14.59 -22.54 7.94
C ILE A 260 14.10 -21.54 8.98
N LYS A 261 14.73 -21.52 10.14
CA LYS A 261 14.50 -20.50 11.17
C LYS A 261 15.17 -19.19 10.75
N ILE A 262 14.47 -18.38 9.97
CA ILE A 262 14.85 -17.02 9.64
C ILE A 262 13.73 -16.08 10.06
N LYS A 263 14.10 -14.93 10.65
CA LYS A 263 13.14 -14.00 11.24
C LYS A 263 12.37 -13.22 10.16
N ASP A 264 13.03 -12.93 9.07
CA ASP A 264 12.54 -11.98 8.07
C ASP A 264 12.12 -12.67 6.78
N LEU A 265 11.06 -12.14 6.17
CA LEU A 265 10.62 -12.54 4.84
C LEU A 265 11.62 -12.04 3.79
N LEU A 266 12.26 -12.93 3.03
CA LEU A 266 13.23 -12.55 2.00
C LEU A 266 12.50 -12.05 0.73
N LEU A 267 11.71 -11.01 0.89
CA LEU A 267 11.00 -10.27 -0.16
C LEU A 267 11.26 -8.77 0.01
N HIS A 268 11.91 -8.17 -0.98
CA HIS A 268 12.38 -6.79 -0.93
C HIS A 268 11.88 -5.98 -2.14
N ALA A 269 11.22 -4.84 -1.90
CA ALA A 269 10.83 -3.87 -2.93
C ALA A 269 12.08 -3.11 -3.39
N TYR A 270 12.81 -3.66 -4.38
CA TYR A 270 14.17 -3.27 -4.73
C TYR A 270 14.24 -1.97 -5.53
N LYS A 271 13.36 -1.82 -6.53
CA LYS A 271 13.45 -0.71 -7.49
C LYS A 271 12.08 -0.17 -7.84
N ILE A 272 12.00 1.14 -8.03
CA ILE A 272 10.81 1.81 -8.54
C ILE A 272 11.18 2.81 -9.62
N LYS A 273 10.38 2.84 -10.70
CA LYS A 273 10.52 3.81 -11.80
C LYS A 273 9.18 4.45 -12.10
N PHE A 274 9.18 5.75 -12.33
CA PHE A 274 7.99 6.51 -12.75
C PHE A 274 8.42 7.80 -13.45
N MET A 275 7.46 8.45 -14.12
CA MET A 275 7.65 9.74 -14.75
C MET A 275 6.62 10.74 -14.22
N ILE A 276 7.06 11.94 -13.90
CA ILE A 276 6.22 13.09 -13.50
C ILE A 276 6.75 14.32 -14.22
N ASN A 277 5.88 15.06 -14.91
CA ASN A 277 6.22 16.29 -15.64
C ASN A 277 7.44 16.11 -16.58
N ASN A 278 7.46 15.02 -17.34
CA ASN A 278 8.56 14.62 -18.24
C ASN A 278 9.92 14.35 -17.57
N VAL A 279 9.97 14.35 -16.23
CA VAL A 279 11.14 13.93 -15.45
C VAL A 279 11.01 12.46 -15.08
N GLN A 280 12.04 11.67 -15.45
CA GLN A 280 12.10 10.26 -15.10
C GLN A 280 12.79 10.08 -13.76
N TYR A 281 12.11 9.39 -12.84
CA TYR A 281 12.61 9.01 -11.52
C TYR A 281 12.92 7.51 -11.50
N ASN A 282 14.05 7.16 -10.89
CA ASN A 282 14.51 5.78 -10.77
C ASN A 282 15.26 5.60 -9.45
N PHE A 283 14.63 4.94 -8.48
CA PHE A 283 15.20 4.72 -7.16
C PHE A 283 15.46 3.23 -6.93
N LYS A 284 16.51 2.94 -6.16
CA LYS A 284 16.85 1.59 -5.69
C LYS A 284 17.01 1.62 -4.18
N ALA A 285 16.53 0.58 -3.50
CA ALA A 285 16.76 0.35 -2.08
C ALA A 285 17.80 -0.75 -1.88
N LYS A 286 18.72 -0.56 -0.95
CA LYS A 286 19.60 -1.64 -0.52
C LYS A 286 18.77 -2.63 0.33
N TYR A 287 18.93 -3.91 0.09
CA TYR A 287 18.37 -4.95 0.97
C TYR A 287 19.17 -4.99 2.28
N ASP A 288 18.53 -5.53 3.32
CA ASP A 288 19.13 -5.62 4.64
C ASP A 288 20.19 -6.73 4.73
N ASN A 289 20.93 -6.74 5.84
CA ASN A 289 21.99 -7.71 6.07
C ASN A 289 21.46 -9.15 6.09
N VAL A 290 20.23 -9.39 6.54
CA VAL A 290 19.66 -10.74 6.60
C VAL A 290 19.46 -11.30 5.19
N PHE A 291 18.96 -10.47 4.27
CA PHE A 291 18.83 -10.83 2.85
C PHE A 291 20.20 -11.07 2.20
N GLU A 292 21.16 -10.15 2.46
CA GLU A 292 22.50 -10.21 1.89
C GLU A 292 23.28 -11.43 2.38
N ASP A 293 23.27 -11.68 3.68
CA ASP A 293 23.96 -12.82 4.30
C ASP A 293 23.39 -14.14 3.81
N PHE A 294 22.05 -14.24 3.71
CA PHE A 294 21.42 -15.42 3.16
C PHE A 294 21.84 -15.68 1.71
N LEU A 295 21.84 -14.63 0.89
CA LEU A 295 22.24 -14.72 -0.52
C LEU A 295 23.69 -15.18 -0.67
N LYS A 296 24.63 -14.60 0.09
CA LYS A 296 26.06 -14.95 0.04
C LYS A 296 26.34 -16.39 0.50
N LYS A 297 25.58 -16.87 1.50
CA LYS A 297 25.82 -18.21 2.09
C LYS A 297 25.16 -19.36 1.33
N ASN A 298 24.07 -19.10 0.61
CA ASN A 298 23.20 -20.15 0.11
C ASN A 298 22.99 -20.15 -1.41
N ILE A 299 23.34 -19.08 -2.13
CA ILE A 299 23.16 -18.90 -3.57
C ILE A 299 24.41 -18.29 -4.20
#